data_e93ec5d1f2c7eadfba2a667edf8a96c6
#
_entry.id   e93ec5d1f2c7eadfba2a667edf8a96c6
#
_cell.length_a   1.000
_cell.length_b   1.000
_cell.length_c   1.000
_cell.angle_alpha   90.00
_cell.angle_beta   90.00
_cell.angle_gamma   90.00
#
_symmetry.space_group_name_H-M   'P 1'
#
loop_
_entity.id
_entity.type
_entity.pdbx_description
1 polymer ?
#
loop_
_entity_poly.entity_id
_entity_poly.type
_entity_poly.pdbx_seq_one_letter_code
_entity_poly.pdbx_strand_id
1 'polypeptide(L)'
;MNKKYFLLALPFLFIACQPALNTPPAAVDNQRLNSLMTLEVGDNVIYLQDFIQNTRAVDSVTSTSEFLKIRLSDDKQIVQLDVLPVMEHFVDLKIWVRGVVFSVPCRKSDKIDYVFTFHPQGKKYNRVQIVGQMNDWTPGNTPDLQLNESGLYEITLSLSPGSYLYQMNLDGEQNHDNNNPVKVDNGYGKYNSVLD
;
A
#
# COMPACT_ATOMS: atom_id res chain seq x y z
N MET A 1 48.82 -41.36 -70.00
CA MET A 1 48.01 -41.66 -68.76
C MET A 1 47.90 -40.44 -67.94
N ASN A 2 46.80 -39.70 -68.12
CA ASN A 2 46.56 -38.42 -67.37
C ASN A 2 45.70 -38.71 -66.19
N LYS A 3 46.25 -38.56 -64.96
CA LYS A 3 45.49 -38.58 -63.72
C LYS A 3 44.89 -37.19 -63.46
N LYS A 4 43.57 -37.11 -63.57
CA LYS A 4 42.82 -35.92 -63.13
C LYS A 4 42.62 -35.98 -61.61
N TYR A 5 43.15 -35.00 -60.86
CA TYR A 5 42.83 -34.81 -59.45
C TYR A 5 41.55 -34.02 -59.35
N PHE A 6 40.58 -34.66 -58.74
CA PHE A 6 39.30 -34.03 -58.42
C PHE A 6 39.42 -33.38 -57.04
N LEU A 7 39.46 -32.04 -57.01
CA LEU A 7 39.50 -31.28 -55.76
C LEU A 7 38.08 -31.18 -55.24
N LEU A 8 37.76 -31.87 -54.13
CA LEU A 8 36.51 -31.74 -53.42
C LEU A 8 36.59 -30.44 -52.55
N ALA A 9 35.89 -29.40 -52.96
CA ALA A 9 35.69 -28.20 -52.11
C ALA A 9 34.62 -28.53 -51.06
N LEU A 10 35.01 -28.59 -49.78
CA LEU A 10 34.09 -28.63 -48.65
C LEU A 10 33.48 -27.25 -48.48
N PRO A 11 32.14 -27.11 -48.40
CA PRO A 11 31.55 -25.84 -48.01
C PRO A 11 31.77 -25.61 -46.55
N PHE A 12 32.52 -24.55 -46.20
CA PHE A 12 32.56 -24.02 -44.83
C PHE A 12 31.20 -23.45 -44.50
N LEU A 13 30.45 -24.16 -43.66
CA LEU A 13 29.25 -23.60 -43.03
C LEU A 13 29.70 -22.53 -41.99
N PHE A 14 29.64 -21.27 -42.37
CA PHE A 14 29.72 -20.19 -41.42
C PHE A 14 28.42 -20.20 -40.60
N ILE A 15 28.44 -20.79 -39.41
CA ILE A 15 27.42 -20.51 -38.38
C ILE A 15 27.66 -19.09 -37.94
N ALA A 16 26.95 -18.16 -38.56
CA ALA A 16 26.87 -16.79 -38.05
C ALA A 16 26.16 -16.87 -36.70
N CYS A 17 26.93 -16.75 -35.60
CA CYS A 17 26.37 -16.40 -34.32
C CYS A 17 25.64 -15.06 -34.50
N GLN A 18 24.32 -15.10 -34.63
CA GLN A 18 23.53 -13.87 -34.54
C GLN A 18 23.74 -13.32 -33.14
N PRO A 19 24.18 -12.06 -33.00
CA PRO A 19 24.17 -11.43 -31.68
C PRO A 19 22.74 -11.48 -31.14
N ALA A 20 22.57 -11.94 -29.92
CA ALA A 20 21.30 -11.92 -29.23
C ALA A 20 20.72 -10.53 -29.41
N LEU A 21 19.51 -10.42 -29.99
CA LEU A 21 18.78 -9.18 -30.05
C LEU A 21 18.79 -8.60 -28.64
N ASN A 22 19.49 -7.48 -28.48
CA ASN A 22 19.40 -6.65 -27.28
C ASN A 22 17.98 -6.13 -27.20
N THR A 23 17.07 -6.95 -26.65
CA THR A 23 15.78 -6.45 -26.23
C THR A 23 16.06 -5.36 -25.19
N PRO A 24 15.59 -4.15 -25.41
CA PRO A 24 15.84 -3.06 -24.45
C PRO A 24 15.42 -3.53 -23.06
N PRO A 25 16.18 -3.17 -22.02
CA PRO A 25 15.80 -3.49 -20.67
C PRO A 25 14.37 -3.01 -20.45
N ALA A 26 13.56 -3.79 -19.72
CA ALA A 26 12.23 -3.36 -19.33
C ALA A 26 12.38 -1.98 -18.67
N ALA A 27 11.69 -0.97 -19.20
CA ALA A 27 11.75 0.34 -18.61
C ALA A 27 11.17 0.26 -17.19
N VAL A 28 12.01 0.58 -16.21
CA VAL A 28 11.69 0.54 -14.79
C VAL A 28 11.69 1.98 -14.28
N ASP A 29 10.63 2.37 -13.61
CA ASP A 29 10.55 3.68 -12.97
C ASP A 29 11.34 3.67 -11.66
N ASN A 30 12.63 3.99 -11.76
CA ASN A 30 13.52 4.03 -10.62
C ASN A 30 13.13 5.08 -9.57
N GLN A 31 12.43 6.15 -9.94
CA GLN A 31 12.00 7.17 -8.98
C GLN A 31 10.92 6.63 -8.06
N ARG A 32 9.94 5.90 -8.62
CA ARG A 32 8.88 5.27 -7.84
C ARG A 32 9.40 4.11 -6.99
N LEU A 33 10.29 3.29 -7.53
CA LEU A 33 10.90 2.19 -6.77
C LEU A 33 11.77 2.66 -5.60
N ASN A 34 12.37 3.84 -5.69
CA ASN A 34 13.15 4.43 -4.60
C ASN A 34 12.29 5.18 -3.56
N SER A 35 10.99 5.27 -3.76
CA SER A 35 10.08 5.88 -2.79
C SER A 35 9.77 4.92 -1.66
N LEU A 36 9.78 5.43 -0.43
CA LEU A 36 9.40 4.65 0.75
C LEU A 36 7.94 4.23 0.65
N MET A 37 7.70 2.92 0.62
CA MET A 37 6.38 2.33 0.59
C MET A 37 5.92 2.03 2.02
N THR A 38 4.72 2.44 2.39
CA THR A 38 4.13 2.05 3.69
C THR A 38 3.24 0.84 3.49
N LEU A 39 3.46 -0.19 4.32
CA LEU A 39 2.70 -1.43 4.34
C LEU A 39 1.87 -1.48 5.62
N GLU A 40 0.58 -1.75 5.49
CA GLU A 40 -0.30 -2.01 6.63
C GLU A 40 -0.08 -3.45 7.15
N VAL A 41 -0.34 -3.69 8.42
CA VAL A 41 -0.33 -5.06 8.96
C VAL A 41 -1.45 -5.87 8.30
N GLY A 42 -1.16 -7.10 7.88
CA GLY A 42 -2.07 -7.95 7.10
C GLY A 42 -1.87 -7.80 5.59
N ASP A 43 -2.96 -7.88 4.84
CA ASP A 43 -2.94 -7.97 3.38
C ASP A 43 -2.68 -6.62 2.71
N ASN A 44 -1.69 -6.60 1.81
CA ASN A 44 -1.36 -5.48 0.94
C ASN A 44 -1.26 -5.97 -0.50
N VAL A 45 -1.53 -5.07 -1.45
CA VAL A 45 -1.45 -5.35 -2.89
C VAL A 45 -0.61 -4.29 -3.58
N ILE A 46 0.38 -4.74 -4.36
CA ILE A 46 1.20 -3.89 -5.21
C ILE A 46 0.91 -4.22 -6.67
N TYR A 47 0.59 -3.22 -7.46
CA TYR A 47 0.44 -3.34 -8.91
C TYR A 47 1.79 -3.07 -9.57
N LEU A 48 2.41 -4.09 -10.13
CA LEU A 48 3.75 -3.99 -10.73
C LEU A 48 3.80 -3.06 -11.94
N GLN A 49 2.69 -2.90 -12.66
CA GLN A 49 2.59 -1.96 -13.79
C GLN A 49 2.82 -0.49 -13.38
N ASP A 50 2.66 -0.16 -12.10
CA ASP A 50 2.91 1.21 -11.61
C ASP A 50 4.41 1.54 -11.58
N PHE A 51 5.27 0.52 -11.64
CA PHE A 51 6.72 0.64 -11.53
C PHE A 51 7.47 0.09 -12.76
N ILE A 52 6.89 -0.90 -13.45
CA ILE A 52 7.56 -1.68 -14.48
C ILE A 52 6.65 -1.77 -15.70
N GLN A 53 7.07 -1.20 -16.83
CA GLN A 53 6.27 -1.20 -18.06
C GLN A 53 5.97 -2.61 -18.58
N ASN A 54 6.95 -3.53 -18.49
CA ASN A 54 6.78 -4.91 -18.91
C ASN A 54 6.87 -5.85 -17.70
N THR A 55 5.77 -6.04 -17.03
CA THR A 55 5.68 -6.87 -15.81
C THR A 55 6.03 -8.34 -16.07
N ARG A 56 5.86 -8.86 -17.31
CA ARG A 56 6.28 -10.22 -17.70
C ARG A 56 7.79 -10.43 -17.59
N ALA A 57 8.57 -9.35 -17.59
CA ALA A 57 10.01 -9.39 -17.41
C ALA A 57 10.44 -9.59 -15.95
N VAL A 58 9.51 -9.55 -15.00
CA VAL A 58 9.78 -9.81 -13.58
C VAL A 58 10.07 -11.29 -13.40
N ASP A 59 11.20 -11.60 -12.81
CA ASP A 59 11.63 -12.98 -12.52
C ASP A 59 11.01 -13.45 -11.20
N SER A 60 11.20 -12.65 -10.15
CA SER A 60 10.72 -12.95 -8.80
C SER A 60 10.63 -11.68 -7.94
N VAL A 61 9.95 -11.80 -6.80
CA VAL A 61 9.90 -10.79 -5.75
C VAL A 61 10.25 -11.47 -4.42
N THR A 62 11.17 -10.88 -3.67
CA THR A 62 11.63 -11.40 -2.37
C THR A 62 11.73 -10.29 -1.34
N SER A 63 11.90 -10.61 -0.07
CA SER A 63 12.11 -9.66 1.02
C SER A 63 13.34 -10.01 1.84
N THR A 64 13.85 -9.02 2.57
CA THR A 64 14.87 -9.22 3.61
C THR A 64 14.26 -9.75 4.91
N SER A 65 12.94 -9.68 5.08
CA SER A 65 12.23 -10.15 6.28
C SER A 65 11.50 -11.47 6.02
N GLU A 66 11.59 -12.41 6.93
CA GLU A 66 10.79 -13.64 6.95
C GLU A 66 9.33 -13.42 7.37
N PHE A 67 9.07 -12.27 7.99
CA PHE A 67 7.74 -11.87 8.47
C PHE A 67 6.90 -11.14 7.41
N LEU A 68 7.46 -10.97 6.19
CA LEU A 68 6.75 -10.48 5.02
C LEU A 68 6.54 -11.63 4.04
N LYS A 69 5.33 -12.18 4.02
CA LYS A 69 4.97 -13.23 3.06
C LYS A 69 4.64 -12.60 1.71
N ILE A 70 5.19 -13.16 0.64
CA ILE A 70 5.11 -12.59 -0.70
C ILE A 70 4.52 -13.62 -1.66
N ARG A 71 3.56 -13.18 -2.46
CA ARG A 71 2.99 -13.96 -3.55
C ARG A 71 2.95 -13.12 -4.83
N LEU A 72 3.71 -13.51 -5.83
CA LEU A 72 3.61 -12.96 -7.18
C LEU A 72 2.49 -13.68 -7.93
N SER A 73 1.57 -12.96 -8.57
CA SER A 73 0.53 -13.53 -9.41
C SER A 73 1.12 -14.22 -10.64
N ASP A 74 0.43 -15.22 -11.20
CA ASP A 74 0.89 -16.00 -12.35
C ASP A 74 1.07 -15.12 -13.60
N ASP A 75 0.23 -14.11 -13.76
CA ASP A 75 0.31 -13.11 -14.84
C ASP A 75 1.36 -12.02 -14.58
N LYS A 76 1.99 -12.04 -13.40
CA LYS A 76 3.01 -11.07 -12.96
C LYS A 76 2.52 -9.61 -12.94
N GLN A 77 1.24 -9.39 -12.71
CA GLN A 77 0.66 -8.05 -12.60
C GLN A 77 0.64 -7.54 -11.16
N ILE A 78 0.51 -8.46 -10.21
CA ILE A 78 0.22 -8.15 -8.82
C ILE A 78 1.21 -8.88 -7.91
N VAL A 79 1.69 -8.17 -6.88
CA VAL A 79 2.36 -8.76 -5.73
C VAL A 79 1.42 -8.63 -4.53
N GLN A 80 1.00 -9.76 -3.98
CA GLN A 80 0.30 -9.83 -2.72
C GLN A 80 1.32 -9.95 -1.58
N LEU A 81 1.16 -9.14 -0.55
CA LEU A 81 2.01 -9.11 0.63
C LEU A 81 1.16 -9.32 1.86
N ASP A 82 1.54 -10.27 2.73
CA ASP A 82 0.94 -10.44 4.05
C ASP A 82 2.00 -10.06 5.10
N VAL A 83 1.76 -8.92 5.75
CA VAL A 83 2.66 -8.31 6.74
C VAL A 83 2.29 -8.80 8.13
N LEU A 84 3.15 -9.60 8.74
CA LEU A 84 2.92 -10.05 10.11
C LEU A 84 3.20 -8.90 11.11
N PRO A 85 2.45 -8.84 12.24
CA PRO A 85 2.63 -7.79 13.25
C PRO A 85 4.05 -7.67 13.80
N VAL A 86 4.77 -8.81 13.84
CA VAL A 86 6.16 -8.91 14.31
C VAL A 86 7.21 -8.49 13.29
N MET A 87 6.82 -8.14 12.06
CA MET A 87 7.76 -7.66 11.04
C MET A 87 8.54 -6.44 11.53
N GLU A 88 9.78 -6.33 11.15
CA GLU A 88 10.64 -5.19 11.41
C GLU A 88 10.01 -3.91 10.86
N HIS A 89 10.30 -2.76 11.48
CA HIS A 89 9.71 -1.48 11.07
C HIS A 89 10.11 -1.08 9.65
N PHE A 90 11.34 -1.40 9.23
CA PHE A 90 11.84 -1.19 7.88
C PHE A 90 12.36 -2.49 7.28
N VAL A 91 11.96 -2.77 6.05
CA VAL A 91 12.40 -3.92 5.26
C VAL A 91 12.59 -3.52 3.80
N ASP A 92 13.39 -4.29 3.07
CA ASP A 92 13.52 -4.13 1.62
C ASP A 92 12.72 -5.21 0.89
N LEU A 93 11.89 -4.77 -0.04
CA LEU A 93 11.29 -5.61 -1.06
C LEU A 93 12.21 -5.62 -2.29
N LYS A 94 12.67 -6.79 -2.71
CA LYS A 94 13.57 -6.95 -3.85
C LYS A 94 12.80 -7.47 -5.04
N ILE A 95 12.74 -6.70 -6.11
CA ILE A 95 12.10 -7.07 -7.38
C ILE A 95 13.20 -7.40 -8.38
N TRP A 96 13.22 -8.62 -8.87
CA TRP A 96 14.16 -9.10 -9.87
C TRP A 96 13.54 -8.97 -11.26
N VAL A 97 14.22 -8.26 -12.17
CA VAL A 97 13.76 -8.03 -13.54
C VAL A 97 14.90 -8.39 -14.47
N ARG A 98 14.77 -9.50 -15.23
CA ARG A 98 15.81 -10.00 -16.14
C ARG A 98 17.19 -10.12 -15.45
N GLY A 99 17.21 -10.67 -14.24
CA GLY A 99 18.42 -10.85 -13.45
C GLY A 99 18.97 -9.59 -12.79
N VAL A 100 18.35 -8.42 -12.96
CA VAL A 100 18.70 -7.18 -12.26
C VAL A 100 17.78 -7.01 -11.06
N VAL A 101 18.35 -6.68 -9.89
CA VAL A 101 17.59 -6.46 -8.66
C VAL A 101 17.32 -4.97 -8.45
N PHE A 102 16.08 -4.65 -8.10
CA PHE A 102 15.64 -3.33 -7.64
C PHE A 102 15.16 -3.47 -6.20
N SER A 103 15.69 -2.63 -5.31
CA SER A 103 15.30 -2.60 -3.89
C SER A 103 14.26 -1.51 -3.69
N VAL A 104 13.14 -1.88 -3.09
CA VAL A 104 12.06 -0.97 -2.73
C VAL A 104 12.03 -0.90 -1.20
N PRO A 105 12.39 0.26 -0.61
CA PRO A 105 12.32 0.41 0.84
C PRO A 105 10.87 0.42 1.30
N CYS A 106 10.55 -0.43 2.27
CA CYS A 106 9.22 -0.54 2.85
C CYS A 106 9.27 -0.24 4.34
N ARG A 107 8.25 0.45 4.82
CA ARG A 107 8.01 0.70 6.25
C ARG A 107 6.71 0.05 6.67
N LYS A 108 6.73 -0.68 7.78
CA LYS A 108 5.50 -1.14 8.42
C LYS A 108 4.74 0.05 8.97
N SER A 109 3.44 0.12 8.71
CA SER A 109 2.53 1.08 9.31
C SER A 109 2.55 0.96 10.84
N ASP A 110 2.50 2.08 11.52
CA ASP A 110 2.39 2.19 12.98
C ASP A 110 0.94 2.39 13.44
N LYS A 111 -0.01 2.32 12.50
CA LYS A 111 -1.42 2.44 12.83
C LYS A 111 -1.90 1.29 13.69
N ILE A 112 -2.77 1.64 14.62
CA ILE A 112 -3.47 0.71 15.51
C ILE A 112 -4.98 0.92 15.34
N ASP A 113 -5.73 -0.15 15.57
CA ASP A 113 -7.19 -0.07 15.60
C ASP A 113 -7.62 0.57 16.94
N TYR A 114 -8.33 1.69 16.80
CA TYR A 114 -8.90 2.45 17.90
C TYR A 114 -10.43 2.38 17.83
N VAL A 115 -11.08 1.87 18.86
CA VAL A 115 -12.53 1.82 18.96
C VAL A 115 -13.01 3.15 19.52
N PHE A 116 -13.59 3.99 18.65
CA PHE A 116 -14.19 5.26 19.01
C PHE A 116 -15.66 5.04 19.37
N THR A 117 -16.11 5.60 20.51
CA THR A 117 -17.50 5.51 20.98
C THR A 117 -18.07 6.91 21.23
N PHE A 118 -19.30 7.13 20.80
CA PHE A 118 -20.07 8.34 21.06
C PHE A 118 -21.32 8.01 21.87
N HIS A 119 -21.53 8.73 22.98
CA HIS A 119 -22.70 8.56 23.84
C HIS A 119 -23.78 9.59 23.48
N PRO A 120 -24.97 9.17 22.98
CA PRO A 120 -25.98 10.08 22.46
C PRO A 120 -26.81 10.80 23.56
N GLN A 121 -26.55 10.55 24.84
CA GLN A 121 -27.26 11.16 25.99
C GLN A 121 -28.78 11.03 25.88
N GLY A 122 -29.29 9.88 25.49
CA GLY A 122 -30.71 9.59 25.33
C GLY A 122 -31.37 10.12 24.04
N LYS A 123 -30.61 10.81 23.18
CA LYS A 123 -31.06 11.21 21.84
C LYS A 123 -30.89 10.05 20.84
N LYS A 124 -31.69 10.07 19.78
CA LYS A 124 -31.52 9.17 18.63
C LYS A 124 -31.16 10.01 17.42
N TYR A 125 -30.18 9.53 16.67
CA TYR A 125 -29.74 10.13 15.43
C TYR A 125 -29.90 9.11 14.29
N ASN A 126 -30.26 9.58 13.11
CA ASN A 126 -30.33 8.74 11.90
C ASN A 126 -28.93 8.49 11.35
N ARG A 127 -28.04 9.45 11.53
CA ARG A 127 -26.68 9.40 11.03
C ARG A 127 -25.71 10.02 12.02
N VAL A 128 -24.69 9.25 12.40
CA VAL A 128 -23.63 9.72 13.31
C VAL A 128 -22.28 9.49 12.62
N GLN A 129 -21.51 10.57 12.48
CA GLN A 129 -20.20 10.52 11.84
C GLN A 129 -19.17 11.25 12.71
N ILE A 130 -17.94 10.77 12.68
CA ILE A 130 -16.78 11.53 13.16
C ILE A 130 -16.14 12.25 11.97
N VAL A 131 -15.79 13.53 12.15
CA VAL A 131 -15.19 14.38 11.13
C VAL A 131 -14.01 15.09 11.76
N GLY A 132 -12.81 14.88 11.23
CA GLY A 132 -11.59 15.42 11.84
C GLY A 132 -10.33 15.15 11.02
N GLN A 133 -9.20 15.33 11.67
CA GLN A 133 -7.89 15.12 11.03
C GLN A 133 -7.68 13.70 10.53
N MET A 134 -8.35 12.70 11.13
CA MET A 134 -8.26 11.29 10.73
C MET A 134 -8.90 11.00 9.36
N ASN A 135 -9.75 11.88 8.84
CA ASN A 135 -10.45 11.71 7.57
C ASN A 135 -10.48 12.98 6.71
N ASP A 136 -9.46 13.85 6.89
CA ASP A 136 -9.29 15.11 6.16
C ASP A 136 -10.52 16.03 6.26
N TRP A 137 -11.20 16.01 7.40
CA TRP A 137 -12.43 16.78 7.66
C TRP A 137 -13.56 16.50 6.66
N THR A 138 -13.54 15.33 6.02
CA THR A 138 -14.51 14.95 4.99
C THR A 138 -15.46 13.87 5.50
N PRO A 139 -16.75 14.21 5.73
CA PRO A 139 -17.75 13.23 6.11
C PRO A 139 -17.86 12.17 5.04
N GLY A 140 -17.70 10.99 5.18
CA GLY A 140 -17.78 9.93 4.15
C GLY A 140 -16.45 9.31 3.77
N ASN A 141 -15.31 9.90 4.18
CA ASN A 141 -14.03 9.21 4.14
C ASN A 141 -13.91 8.12 5.22
N THR A 142 -14.84 8.11 6.18
CA THR A 142 -15.04 7.03 7.14
C THR A 142 -16.49 6.56 7.10
N PRO A 143 -16.80 5.30 7.42
CA PRO A 143 -18.16 4.83 7.61
C PRO A 143 -18.88 5.58 8.71
N ASP A 144 -20.22 5.54 8.69
CA ASP A 144 -21.02 6.06 9.80
C ASP A 144 -20.86 5.17 11.04
N LEU A 145 -20.88 5.78 12.21
CA LEU A 145 -20.88 5.05 13.48
C LEU A 145 -22.14 4.19 13.59
N GLN A 146 -21.98 2.98 14.08
CA GLN A 146 -23.08 2.03 14.27
C GLN A 146 -23.56 2.02 15.71
N LEU A 147 -24.89 1.98 15.91
CA LEU A 147 -25.47 1.87 17.22
C LEU A 147 -25.27 0.43 17.76
N ASN A 148 -24.58 0.29 18.86
CA ASN A 148 -24.35 -1.00 19.50
C ASN A 148 -25.48 -1.35 20.52
N GLU A 149 -25.44 -2.57 21.05
CA GLU A 149 -26.46 -3.08 22.00
C GLU A 149 -26.50 -2.27 23.33
N SER A 150 -25.43 -1.59 23.67
CA SER A 150 -25.34 -0.72 24.87
C SER A 150 -25.92 0.67 24.63
N GLY A 151 -26.42 0.96 23.44
CA GLY A 151 -26.95 2.27 23.09
C GLY A 151 -25.89 3.35 22.80
N LEU A 152 -24.66 2.93 22.51
CA LEU A 152 -23.56 3.79 22.08
C LEU A 152 -23.38 3.69 20.57
N TYR A 153 -23.00 4.79 19.92
CA TYR A 153 -22.54 4.75 18.53
C TYR A 153 -21.05 4.48 18.51
N GLU A 154 -20.63 3.53 17.66
CA GLU A 154 -19.27 3.00 17.67
C GLU A 154 -18.71 2.86 16.25
N ILE A 155 -17.41 3.07 16.11
CA ILE A 155 -16.64 2.81 14.90
C ILE A 155 -15.20 2.42 15.28
N THR A 156 -14.60 1.51 14.52
CA THR A 156 -13.16 1.24 14.59
C THR A 156 -12.43 2.12 13.58
N LEU A 157 -11.45 2.87 14.06
CA LEU A 157 -10.58 3.75 13.28
C LEU A 157 -9.17 3.20 13.30
N SER A 158 -8.51 3.13 12.14
CA SER A 158 -7.09 2.77 12.07
C SER A 158 -6.25 4.04 12.12
N LEU A 159 -5.62 4.32 13.25
CA LEU A 159 -4.94 5.58 13.54
C LEU A 159 -3.47 5.37 13.90
N SER A 160 -2.59 6.24 13.41
CA SER A 160 -1.23 6.35 13.94
C SER A 160 -1.24 6.95 15.35
N PRO A 161 -0.27 6.63 16.20
CA PRO A 161 -0.15 7.26 17.51
C PRO A 161 -0.10 8.78 17.40
N GLY A 162 -0.90 9.48 18.22
CA GLY A 162 -0.96 10.94 18.22
C GLY A 162 -2.32 11.46 18.63
N SER A 163 -2.44 12.78 18.73
CA SER A 163 -3.70 13.47 19.05
C SER A 163 -4.39 13.95 17.78
N TYR A 164 -5.69 13.80 17.71
CA TYR A 164 -6.51 14.18 16.56
C TYR A 164 -7.61 15.15 16.95
N LEU A 165 -7.73 16.25 16.22
CA LEU A 165 -8.86 17.17 16.35
C LEU A 165 -10.06 16.61 15.56
N TYR A 166 -11.25 16.63 16.19
CA TYR A 166 -12.48 16.15 15.56
C TYR A 166 -13.73 16.89 15.99
N GLN A 167 -14.79 16.69 15.24
CA GLN A 167 -16.16 17.05 15.55
C GLN A 167 -17.07 15.86 15.30
N MET A 168 -18.22 15.84 15.94
CA MET A 168 -19.31 14.94 15.61
C MET A 168 -20.21 15.59 14.56
N ASN A 169 -20.55 14.87 13.52
CA ASN A 169 -21.58 15.23 12.56
C ASN A 169 -22.83 14.40 12.85
N LEU A 170 -23.83 15.04 13.46
CA LEU A 170 -25.06 14.43 13.93
C LEU A 170 -26.20 14.89 13.04
N ASP A 171 -26.73 14.00 12.17
CA ASP A 171 -27.78 14.31 11.19
C ASP A 171 -27.47 15.54 10.31
N GLY A 172 -26.20 15.81 10.03
CA GLY A 172 -25.73 16.94 9.22
C GLY A 172 -25.24 18.16 10.02
N GLU A 173 -25.45 18.20 11.33
CA GLU A 173 -24.93 19.25 12.19
C GLU A 173 -23.57 18.89 12.79
N GLN A 174 -22.55 19.73 12.51
CA GLN A 174 -21.21 19.55 13.04
C GLN A 174 -21.03 20.37 14.34
N ASN A 175 -20.69 19.67 15.41
CA ASN A 175 -20.39 20.21 16.71
C ASN A 175 -19.26 19.43 17.39
N HIS A 176 -18.62 20.03 18.41
CA HIS A 176 -17.72 19.30 19.27
C HIS A 176 -18.46 18.18 20.00
N ASP A 177 -17.75 17.14 20.40
CA ASP A 177 -18.30 16.06 21.21
C ASP A 177 -18.51 16.55 22.66
N ASN A 178 -19.77 16.67 23.09
CA ASN A 178 -20.11 17.09 24.45
C ASN A 178 -19.68 16.08 25.53
N ASN A 179 -19.39 14.83 25.14
CA ASN A 179 -18.91 13.83 26.10
C ASN A 179 -17.40 13.89 26.30
N ASN A 180 -16.67 14.59 25.41
CA ASN A 180 -15.25 14.79 25.53
C ASN A 180 -14.94 16.11 26.26
N PRO A 181 -14.32 16.08 27.45
CA PRO A 181 -13.98 17.28 28.19
C PRO A 181 -12.86 18.11 27.55
N VAL A 182 -12.03 17.48 26.71
CA VAL A 182 -10.88 18.12 26.07
C VAL A 182 -11.33 18.75 24.76
N LYS A 183 -11.26 20.06 24.66
CA LYS A 183 -11.64 20.79 23.45
C LYS A 183 -10.72 21.98 23.20
N VAL A 184 -10.54 22.32 21.93
CA VAL A 184 -9.71 23.42 21.45
C VAL A 184 -10.55 24.34 20.56
N ASP A 185 -10.39 25.65 20.73
CA ASP A 185 -11.02 26.63 19.86
C ASP A 185 -10.57 26.41 18.39
N ASN A 186 -11.52 26.40 17.48
CA ASN A 186 -11.26 26.18 16.06
C ASN A 186 -11.03 27.48 15.26
N GLY A 187 -11.04 28.64 15.94
CA GLY A 187 -10.83 29.94 15.31
C GLY A 187 -12.06 30.51 14.60
N TYR A 188 -13.19 29.78 14.59
CA TYR A 188 -14.45 30.18 13.93
C TYR A 188 -15.62 30.31 14.92
N GLY A 189 -15.31 30.52 16.20
CA GLY A 189 -16.32 30.65 17.27
C GLY A 189 -16.94 29.30 17.69
N LYS A 190 -16.33 28.18 17.34
CA LYS A 190 -16.69 26.81 17.75
C LYS A 190 -15.49 26.10 18.34
N TYR A 191 -15.69 24.89 18.79
CA TYR A 191 -14.65 24.03 19.33
C TYR A 191 -14.49 22.74 18.52
N ASN A 192 -13.28 22.20 18.51
CA ASN A 192 -13.00 20.82 18.16
C ASN A 192 -12.75 20.03 19.44
N SER A 193 -13.16 18.79 19.48
CA SER A 193 -12.76 17.82 20.51
C SER A 193 -11.39 17.24 20.18
N VAL A 194 -10.70 16.70 21.19
CA VAL A 194 -9.38 16.08 21.04
C VAL A 194 -9.51 14.59 21.33
N LEU A 195 -9.01 13.77 20.43
CA LEU A 195 -8.85 12.34 20.60
C LEU A 195 -7.35 12.07 20.80
N ASP A 196 -6.98 11.49 21.95
CA ASP A 196 -5.60 11.10 22.33
C ASP A 196 -5.45 9.58 22.40
#